data_3e8c685785ffde3a0ad5e5b21a86e8ae
#
_entry.id   3e8c685785ffde3a0ad5e5b21a86e8ae
#
_cell.length_a   1.000
_cell.length_b   1.000
_cell.length_c   1.000
_cell.angle_alpha   90.00
_cell.angle_beta   90.00
_cell.angle_gamma   90.00
#
_symmetry.space_group_name_H-M   'P 1'
#
loop_
_entity.id
_entity.type
_entity.pdbx_description
1 polymer ?
#
loop_
_entity_poly.entity_id
_entity_poly.type
_entity_poly.pdbx_seq_one_letter_code
_entity_poly.pdbx_strand_id
1 'polypeptide(L)'
;MNINFRSSTLNDLEEICNLNNTLFKLEKTHYDEILITDWPLTTEGQAYFKDMILHHYVQVAVLNDHIIGYLASSINEKGPYENIQYGEINNMYILEEYQGQKIGTKLIANFKKYLKDNNISSLKVTASYKNIKVINFYKRNGLAEFNIELTQNF
;
A
#
# COMPACT_ATOMS: atom_id res chain seq x y z
N MET A 1 -20.89 -1.57 10.69
CA MET A 1 -20.06 -2.71 10.24
C MET A 1 -18.92 -2.91 11.23
N ASN A 2 -18.71 -4.13 11.67
CA ASN A 2 -17.59 -4.45 12.55
C ASN A 2 -16.41 -4.96 11.69
N ILE A 3 -15.53 -4.04 11.28
CA ILE A 3 -14.35 -4.37 10.47
C ILE A 3 -13.20 -4.68 11.44
N ASN A 4 -12.59 -5.85 11.29
CA ASN A 4 -11.42 -6.26 12.03
C ASN A 4 -10.15 -5.87 11.29
N PHE A 5 -9.26 -5.12 11.95
CA PHE A 5 -7.94 -4.75 11.43
C PHE A 5 -6.88 -5.59 12.15
N ARG A 6 -6.16 -6.41 11.42
CA ARG A 6 -5.14 -7.30 11.97
C ARG A 6 -3.92 -7.40 11.07
N SER A 7 -2.81 -7.86 11.62
CA SER A 7 -1.65 -8.27 10.81
C SER A 7 -2.05 -9.40 9.87
N SER A 8 -1.47 -9.39 8.68
CA SER A 8 -1.66 -10.48 7.72
C SER A 8 -0.89 -11.74 8.12
N THR A 9 -1.33 -12.85 7.60
CA THR A 9 -0.67 -14.16 7.70
C THR A 9 -0.51 -14.76 6.32
N LEU A 10 0.24 -15.85 6.19
CA LEU A 10 0.39 -16.56 4.91
C LEU A 10 -0.93 -17.10 4.35
N ASN A 11 -1.94 -17.29 5.19
CA ASN A 11 -3.28 -17.69 4.75
C ASN A 11 -3.98 -16.57 3.94
N ASP A 12 -3.53 -15.33 4.09
CA ASP A 12 -4.09 -14.16 3.40
C ASP A 12 -3.42 -13.91 2.04
N LEU A 13 -2.36 -14.64 1.69
CA LEU A 13 -1.53 -14.38 0.52
C LEU A 13 -2.33 -14.33 -0.77
N GLU A 14 -3.18 -15.32 -1.00
CA GLU A 14 -4.00 -15.41 -2.23
C GLU A 14 -4.94 -14.21 -2.37
N GLU A 15 -5.67 -13.86 -1.30
CA GLU A 15 -6.58 -12.70 -1.32
C GLU A 15 -5.81 -11.38 -1.52
N ILE A 16 -4.67 -11.19 -0.89
CA ILE A 16 -3.82 -10.01 -1.07
C ILE A 16 -3.35 -9.90 -2.52
N CYS A 17 -2.85 -10.99 -3.12
CA CYS A 17 -2.44 -11.02 -4.53
C CYS A 17 -3.61 -10.67 -5.48
N ASN A 18 -4.80 -11.20 -5.21
CA ASN A 18 -6.00 -10.89 -5.99
C ASN A 18 -6.42 -9.42 -5.86
N LEU A 19 -6.35 -8.84 -4.66
CA LEU A 19 -6.61 -7.42 -4.45
C LEU A 19 -5.59 -6.53 -5.16
N ASN A 20 -4.31 -6.90 -5.14
CA ASN A 20 -3.28 -6.18 -5.87
C ASN A 20 -3.44 -6.28 -7.39
N ASN A 21 -3.84 -7.45 -7.89
CA ASN A 21 -4.20 -7.60 -9.32
C ASN A 21 -5.35 -6.65 -9.72
N THR A 22 -6.37 -6.52 -8.87
CA THR A 22 -7.47 -5.57 -9.10
C THR A 22 -6.97 -4.13 -9.10
N LEU A 23 -6.13 -3.76 -8.14
CA LEU A 23 -5.49 -2.44 -8.09
C LEU A 23 -4.68 -2.15 -9.36
N PHE A 24 -3.84 -3.08 -9.81
CA PHE A 24 -3.01 -2.90 -11.00
C PHE A 24 -3.85 -2.76 -12.27
N LYS A 25 -4.96 -3.46 -12.38
CA LYS A 25 -5.90 -3.28 -13.51
C LYS A 25 -6.51 -1.87 -13.54
N LEU A 26 -6.91 -1.35 -12.37
CA LEU A 26 -7.43 0.02 -12.24
C LEU A 26 -6.35 1.07 -12.56
N GLU A 27 -5.16 0.90 -12.01
CA GLU A 27 -4.04 1.81 -12.26
C GLU A 27 -3.60 1.81 -13.72
N LYS A 28 -3.49 0.64 -14.35
CA LYS A 28 -3.17 0.52 -15.79
C LYS A 28 -4.19 1.24 -16.66
N THR A 29 -5.46 1.08 -16.36
CA THR A 29 -6.54 1.68 -17.14
C THR A 29 -6.52 3.21 -17.09
N HIS A 30 -6.17 3.80 -15.94
CA HIS A 30 -6.36 5.22 -15.69
C HIS A 30 -5.06 6.03 -15.56
N TYR A 31 -3.94 5.41 -15.14
CA TYR A 31 -2.77 6.16 -14.67
C TYR A 31 -1.44 5.66 -15.20
N ASP A 32 -1.26 4.35 -15.38
CA ASP A 32 0.05 3.75 -15.67
C ASP A 32 -0.08 2.57 -16.65
N GLU A 33 0.00 2.87 -17.93
CA GLU A 33 -0.17 1.92 -19.02
C GLU A 33 0.92 0.82 -19.11
N ILE A 34 2.06 1.01 -18.43
CA ILE A 34 3.17 0.05 -18.47
C ILE A 34 3.05 -1.09 -17.47
N LEU A 35 2.09 -1.05 -16.54
CA LEU A 35 1.91 -2.09 -15.52
C LEU A 35 1.58 -3.44 -16.13
N ILE A 36 2.21 -4.49 -15.59
CA ILE A 36 1.87 -5.90 -15.84
C ILE A 36 0.85 -6.31 -14.78
N THR A 37 -0.43 -6.29 -15.15
CA THR A 37 -1.54 -6.38 -14.20
C THR A 37 -1.66 -7.71 -13.48
N ASP A 38 -1.25 -8.81 -14.10
CA ASP A 38 -1.31 -10.16 -13.55
C ASP A 38 -0.01 -10.57 -12.83
N TRP A 39 0.99 -9.67 -12.77
CA TRP A 39 2.23 -9.96 -12.06
C TRP A 39 2.02 -10.45 -10.61
N PRO A 40 1.08 -9.93 -9.79
CA PRO A 40 0.87 -10.43 -8.42
C PRO A 40 0.44 -11.90 -8.37
N LEU A 41 -0.11 -12.42 -9.46
CA LEU A 41 -0.58 -13.81 -9.56
C LEU A 41 0.51 -14.77 -10.07
N THR A 42 1.64 -14.23 -10.55
CA THR A 42 2.79 -15.04 -10.97
C THR A 42 3.55 -15.60 -9.77
N THR A 43 4.42 -16.57 -10.01
CA THR A 43 5.31 -17.12 -8.99
C THR A 43 6.16 -16.02 -8.33
N GLU A 44 6.67 -15.09 -9.13
CA GLU A 44 7.49 -13.96 -8.64
C GLU A 44 6.67 -12.99 -7.78
N GLY A 45 5.48 -12.61 -8.23
CA GLY A 45 4.59 -11.72 -7.46
C GLY A 45 4.12 -12.34 -6.16
N GLN A 46 3.79 -13.62 -6.17
CA GLN A 46 3.43 -14.36 -4.95
C GLN A 46 4.63 -14.46 -3.98
N ALA A 47 5.83 -14.69 -4.50
CA ALA A 47 7.05 -14.70 -3.68
C ALA A 47 7.31 -13.33 -3.03
N TYR A 48 7.10 -12.23 -3.77
CA TYR A 48 7.17 -10.87 -3.24
C TYR A 48 6.20 -10.65 -2.08
N PHE A 49 4.90 -10.95 -2.27
CA PHE A 49 3.92 -10.75 -1.20
C PHE A 49 4.12 -11.70 -0.02
N LYS A 50 4.62 -12.92 -0.26
CA LYS A 50 5.03 -13.83 0.82
C LYS A 50 6.15 -13.23 1.67
N ASP A 51 7.16 -12.65 1.04
CA ASP A 51 8.26 -11.96 1.74
C ASP A 51 7.73 -10.76 2.53
N MET A 52 6.87 -9.94 1.92
CA MET A 52 6.24 -8.82 2.60
C MET A 52 5.48 -9.24 3.86
N ILE A 53 4.70 -10.31 3.78
CA ILE A 53 3.92 -10.84 4.92
C ILE A 53 4.84 -11.35 6.02
N LEU A 54 5.94 -12.01 5.68
CA LEU A 54 6.83 -12.65 6.64
C LEU A 54 7.80 -11.67 7.32
N HIS A 55 8.24 -10.63 6.60
CA HIS A 55 9.38 -9.81 7.03
C HIS A 55 9.07 -8.31 7.14
N HIS A 56 7.87 -7.87 6.72
CA HIS A 56 7.50 -6.46 6.71
C HIS A 56 6.16 -6.23 7.41
N TYR A 57 5.70 -4.98 7.45
CA TYR A 57 4.40 -4.66 8.02
C TYR A 57 3.32 -4.77 6.94
N VAL A 58 2.49 -5.79 7.05
CA VAL A 58 1.31 -5.97 6.19
C VAL A 58 0.07 -6.11 7.08
N GLN A 59 -0.92 -5.28 6.84
CA GLN A 59 -2.17 -5.27 7.57
C GLN A 59 -3.35 -5.49 6.63
N VAL A 60 -4.36 -6.22 7.11
CA VAL A 60 -5.61 -6.46 6.40
C VAL A 60 -6.80 -5.90 7.18
N ALA A 61 -7.80 -5.45 6.45
CA ALA A 61 -9.13 -5.12 6.94
C ALA A 61 -10.09 -6.25 6.55
N VAL A 62 -10.70 -6.88 7.53
CA VAL A 62 -11.52 -8.09 7.35
C VAL A 62 -12.97 -7.82 7.77
N LEU A 63 -13.90 -8.21 6.93
CA LEU A 63 -15.34 -8.16 7.18
C LEU A 63 -15.96 -9.52 6.80
N ASN A 64 -16.67 -10.15 7.74
CA ASN A 64 -17.30 -11.46 7.53
C ASN A 64 -16.33 -12.50 6.94
N ASP A 65 -15.12 -12.60 7.52
CA ASP A 65 -14.04 -13.50 7.12
C ASP A 65 -13.42 -13.24 5.72
N HIS A 66 -13.80 -12.16 5.05
CA HIS A 66 -13.21 -11.73 3.78
C HIS A 66 -12.34 -10.49 3.93
N ILE A 67 -11.21 -10.47 3.24
CA ILE A 67 -10.34 -9.28 3.18
C ILE A 67 -10.95 -8.26 2.22
N ILE A 68 -11.34 -7.12 2.76
CA ILE A 68 -11.94 -6.01 2.01
C ILE A 68 -10.94 -4.89 1.70
N GLY A 69 -9.73 -5.01 2.21
CA GLY A 69 -8.64 -4.08 1.95
C GLY A 69 -7.37 -4.47 2.67
N TYR A 70 -6.24 -3.97 2.19
CA TYR A 70 -4.93 -4.21 2.78
C TYR A 70 -4.00 -3.01 2.63
N LEU A 71 -2.95 -3.00 3.45
CA LEU A 71 -1.80 -2.13 3.32
C LEU A 71 -0.54 -2.97 3.48
N ALA A 72 0.33 -2.95 2.48
CA ALA A 72 1.65 -3.55 2.51
C ALA A 72 2.71 -2.45 2.52
N SER A 73 3.67 -2.54 3.41
CA SER A 73 4.66 -1.50 3.64
C SER A 73 6.01 -2.08 4.03
N SER A 74 7.04 -1.29 3.86
CA SER A 74 8.41 -1.61 4.26
C SER A 74 9.03 -0.44 5.02
N ILE A 75 10.13 -0.72 5.72
CA ILE A 75 11.01 0.29 6.27
C ILE A 75 12.25 0.32 5.40
N ASN A 76 12.51 1.47 4.77
CA ASN A 76 13.65 1.63 3.90
C ASN A 76 14.91 1.86 4.73
N GLU A 77 16.01 1.23 4.33
CA GLU A 77 17.31 1.55 4.88
C GLU A 77 17.69 3.00 4.58
N LYS A 78 18.34 3.61 5.53
CA LYS A 78 18.86 4.96 5.39
C LYS A 78 20.01 4.97 4.40
N GLY A 79 19.91 5.76 3.33
CA GLY A 79 21.00 5.99 2.39
C GLY A 79 22.18 6.72 3.03
N PRO A 80 23.37 6.66 2.42
CA PRO A 80 24.59 7.26 3.00
C PRO A 80 24.54 8.80 3.13
N TYR A 81 23.64 9.44 2.38
CA TYR A 81 23.43 10.91 2.38
C TYR A 81 22.09 11.32 2.98
N GLU A 82 21.34 10.37 3.55
CA GLU A 82 20.05 10.64 4.19
C GLU A 82 20.21 10.69 5.71
N ASN A 83 19.53 11.61 6.36
CA ASN A 83 19.57 11.77 7.81
C ASN A 83 18.38 11.12 8.53
N ILE A 84 17.38 10.64 7.79
CA ILE A 84 16.19 9.99 8.34
C ILE A 84 15.91 8.66 7.63
N GLN A 85 15.19 7.79 8.34
CA GLN A 85 14.66 6.54 7.83
C GLN A 85 13.16 6.68 7.57
N TYR A 86 12.68 6.10 6.48
CA TYR A 86 11.27 6.16 6.10
C TYR A 86 10.59 4.81 6.27
N GLY A 87 9.33 4.84 6.73
CA GLY A 87 8.36 3.83 6.38
C GLY A 87 7.77 4.14 5.00
N GLU A 88 7.58 3.14 4.18
CA GLU A 88 7.01 3.31 2.85
C GLU A 88 5.76 2.45 2.67
N ILE A 89 4.66 3.07 2.25
CA ILE A 89 3.49 2.33 1.76
C ILE A 89 3.81 1.88 0.33
N ASN A 90 4.06 0.57 0.17
CA ASN A 90 4.37 -0.02 -1.14
C ASN A 90 3.10 -0.27 -1.94
N ASN A 91 2.04 -0.77 -1.27
CA ASN A 91 0.76 -1.06 -1.87
C ASN A 91 -0.36 -0.86 -0.84
N MET A 92 -1.48 -0.29 -1.26
CA MET A 92 -2.69 -0.21 -0.47
C MET A 92 -3.91 -0.21 -1.38
N TYR A 93 -4.87 -1.06 -1.10
CA TYR A 93 -6.12 -1.11 -1.83
C TYR A 93 -7.29 -1.46 -0.91
N ILE A 94 -8.41 -0.84 -1.14
CA ILE A 94 -9.70 -1.14 -0.52
C ILE A 94 -10.69 -1.40 -1.65
N LEU A 95 -11.46 -2.49 -1.58
CA LEU A 95 -12.52 -2.81 -2.52
C LEU A 95 -13.45 -1.61 -2.70
N GLU A 96 -13.85 -1.34 -3.94
CA GLU A 96 -14.58 -0.11 -4.31
C GLU A 96 -15.85 0.11 -3.48
N GLU A 97 -16.61 -0.97 -3.23
CA GLU A 97 -17.84 -0.93 -2.45
C GLU A 97 -17.65 -0.56 -0.96
N TYR A 98 -16.39 -0.64 -0.47
CA TYR A 98 -16.04 -0.27 0.92
C TYR A 98 -15.25 1.03 1.01
N GLN A 99 -14.95 1.68 -0.12
CA GLN A 99 -14.29 2.98 -0.11
C GLN A 99 -15.17 4.06 0.51
N GLY A 100 -14.56 5.15 1.00
CA GLY A 100 -15.28 6.23 1.67
C GLY A 100 -15.67 5.95 3.13
N GLN A 101 -15.44 4.75 3.64
CA GLN A 101 -15.79 4.32 5.00
C GLN A 101 -14.61 4.42 6.00
N LYS A 102 -13.61 5.24 5.70
CA LYS A 102 -12.42 5.49 6.53
C LYS A 102 -11.51 4.28 6.77
N ILE A 103 -11.67 3.20 6.01
CA ILE A 103 -10.84 1.98 6.14
C ILE A 103 -9.38 2.31 5.84
N GLY A 104 -9.08 2.96 4.72
CA GLY A 104 -7.72 3.36 4.36
C GLY A 104 -7.10 4.32 5.39
N THR A 105 -7.89 5.26 5.93
CA THR A 105 -7.44 6.14 7.01
C THR A 105 -7.03 5.35 8.26
N LYS A 106 -7.79 4.30 8.61
CA LYS A 106 -7.47 3.44 9.75
C LYS A 106 -6.21 2.62 9.51
N LEU A 107 -6.04 2.05 8.31
CA LEU A 107 -4.82 1.33 7.92
C LEU A 107 -3.58 2.23 8.04
N ILE A 108 -3.64 3.46 7.52
CA ILE A 108 -2.55 4.44 7.63
C ILE A 108 -2.29 4.82 9.09
N ALA A 109 -3.32 5.05 9.89
CA ALA A 109 -3.16 5.40 11.30
C ALA A 109 -2.46 4.29 12.09
N ASN A 110 -2.81 3.03 11.83
CA ASN A 110 -2.18 1.88 12.45
C ASN A 110 -0.70 1.76 12.00
N PHE A 111 -0.41 1.96 10.74
CA PHE A 111 0.97 1.94 10.24
C PHE A 111 1.80 3.09 10.84
N LYS A 112 1.26 4.30 10.94
CA LYS A 112 1.93 5.41 11.62
C LYS A 112 2.25 5.09 13.08
N LYS A 113 1.33 4.41 13.77
CA LYS A 113 1.58 3.95 15.14
C LYS A 113 2.74 2.95 15.17
N TYR A 114 2.73 1.95 14.29
CA TYR A 114 3.81 0.98 14.17
C TYR A 114 5.17 1.65 13.90
N LEU A 115 5.22 2.64 13.00
CA LEU A 115 6.45 3.38 12.72
C LEU A 115 6.97 4.11 13.97
N LYS A 116 6.09 4.81 14.69
CA LYS A 116 6.45 5.50 15.94
C LYS A 116 6.97 4.54 17.02
N ASP A 117 6.33 3.40 17.17
CA ASP A 117 6.74 2.35 18.12
C ASP A 117 8.11 1.76 17.76
N ASN A 118 8.55 1.89 16.50
CA ASN A 118 9.87 1.49 16.00
C ASN A 118 10.85 2.67 15.81
N ASN A 119 10.58 3.83 16.40
CA ASN A 119 11.40 5.04 16.32
C ASN A 119 11.59 5.60 14.90
N ILE A 120 10.62 5.38 14.02
CA ILE A 120 10.60 5.92 12.68
C ILE A 120 9.58 7.06 12.62
N SER A 121 10.05 8.24 12.25
CA SER A 121 9.26 9.48 12.31
C SER A 121 8.74 9.95 10.96
N SER A 122 9.06 9.23 9.89
CA SER A 122 8.72 9.65 8.52
C SER A 122 8.05 8.53 7.73
N LEU A 123 7.09 8.91 6.91
CA LEU A 123 6.29 8.04 6.06
C LEU A 123 6.28 8.60 4.64
N LYS A 124 6.47 7.75 3.65
CA LYS A 124 6.30 8.12 2.25
C LYS A 124 5.41 7.15 1.48
N VAL A 125 4.86 7.63 0.39
CA VAL A 125 4.11 6.87 -0.61
C VAL A 125 4.32 7.51 -1.97
N THR A 126 4.37 6.70 -3.01
CA THR A 126 4.37 7.17 -4.40
C THR A 126 2.99 6.98 -5.00
N ALA A 127 2.48 8.00 -5.66
CA ALA A 127 1.21 7.97 -6.37
C ALA A 127 1.36 8.65 -7.73
N SER A 128 0.63 8.17 -8.75
CA SER A 128 0.58 8.86 -10.04
C SER A 128 0.07 10.29 -9.86
N TYR A 129 0.74 11.27 -10.47
CA TYR A 129 0.28 12.66 -10.45
C TYR A 129 -1.11 12.85 -11.09
N LYS A 130 -1.53 11.91 -11.94
CA LYS A 130 -2.87 11.88 -12.54
C LYS A 130 -3.95 11.44 -11.56
N ASN A 131 -3.59 10.72 -10.49
CA ASN A 131 -4.55 10.20 -9.52
C ASN A 131 -4.82 11.21 -8.41
N ILE A 132 -5.52 12.29 -8.77
CA ILE A 132 -5.84 13.39 -7.85
C ILE A 132 -6.67 12.89 -6.65
N LYS A 133 -7.55 11.90 -6.84
CA LYS A 133 -8.35 11.31 -5.76
C LYS A 133 -7.46 10.70 -4.67
N VAL A 134 -6.47 9.92 -5.07
CA VAL A 134 -5.53 9.27 -4.15
C VAL A 134 -4.57 10.28 -3.52
N ILE A 135 -4.06 11.25 -4.28
CA ILE A 135 -3.22 12.32 -3.74
C ILE A 135 -3.98 13.08 -2.64
N ASN A 136 -5.22 13.50 -2.90
CA ASN A 136 -6.05 14.18 -1.91
C ASN A 136 -6.35 13.31 -0.68
N PHE A 137 -6.52 12.00 -0.87
CA PHE A 137 -6.67 11.06 0.23
C PHE A 137 -5.44 11.05 1.13
N TYR A 138 -4.23 10.93 0.57
CA TYR A 138 -2.99 10.98 1.36
C TYR A 138 -2.78 12.34 2.05
N LYS A 139 -3.09 13.44 1.38
CA LYS A 139 -3.03 14.79 1.98
C LYS A 139 -3.95 14.93 3.19
N ARG A 140 -5.19 14.42 3.12
CA ARG A 140 -6.10 14.39 4.28
C ARG A 140 -5.58 13.51 5.42
N ASN A 141 -4.68 12.57 5.13
CA ASN A 141 -4.01 11.74 6.12
C ASN A 141 -2.65 12.31 6.57
N GLY A 142 -2.35 13.58 6.24
CA GLY A 142 -1.21 14.33 6.75
C GLY A 142 0.08 14.19 5.91
N LEU A 143 0.02 13.64 4.70
CA LEU A 143 1.15 13.65 3.78
C LEU A 143 1.11 14.91 2.91
N ALA A 144 2.27 15.29 2.38
CA ALA A 144 2.41 16.39 1.44
C ALA A 144 3.29 15.98 0.26
N GLU A 145 3.20 16.71 -0.83
CA GLU A 145 4.06 16.48 -2.00
C GLU A 145 5.53 16.70 -1.62
N PHE A 146 6.39 15.81 -2.10
CA PHE A 146 7.81 15.87 -1.81
C PHE A 146 8.68 15.84 -3.07
N ASN A 147 8.43 14.92 -4.00
CA ASN A 147 9.19 14.76 -5.23
C ASN A 147 8.28 14.79 -6.47
N ILE A 148 8.87 15.14 -7.60
CA ILE A 148 8.28 15.01 -8.94
C ILE A 148 9.20 14.10 -9.75
N GLU A 149 8.64 13.07 -10.39
CA GLU A 149 9.32 12.20 -11.33
C GLU A 149 9.00 12.64 -12.76
N LEU A 150 10.02 12.77 -13.60
CA LEU A 150 9.88 13.10 -15.01
C LEU A 150 10.42 11.96 -15.85
N THR A 151 9.66 11.54 -16.88
CA THR A 151 10.02 10.44 -17.77
C THR A 151 9.93 10.87 -19.24
N GLN A 152 10.69 10.19 -20.09
CA GLN A 152 10.65 10.37 -21.54
C GLN A 152 10.80 9.01 -22.23
N ASN A 153 9.96 8.72 -23.20
CA ASN A 153 10.12 7.55 -24.09
C ASN A 153 10.95 7.96 -25.33
N PHE A 154 11.86 7.10 -25.75
CA PHE A 154 12.68 7.29 -26.94
C PHE A 154 12.19 6.46 -28.12
#